data_dcb44121dcb007017d363b4242a6ba38
#
_entry.id   dcb44121dcb007017d363b4242a6ba38
#
_cell.length_a   1.000
_cell.length_b   1.000
_cell.length_c   1.000
_cell.angle_alpha   90.00
_cell.angle_beta   90.00
_cell.angle_gamma   90.00
#
_symmetry.space_group_name_H-M   'P 1'
#
loop_
_entity.id
_entity.type
_entity.pdbx_description
1 polymer ?
#
loop_
_entity_poly.entity_id
_entity_poly.type
_entity_poly.pdbx_seq_one_letter_code
_entity_poly.pdbx_strand_id
1 'polypeptide(L)'
;MEKDIYKSSRVCNIVSAAVEYFVSLLVIGAYLAKLTSAIGIPDAVTGILTSFVSLGFGFQLFAIFLINKRPVKRWVTVMSVINQLCFALVYVIPFFEISTAVKTVFFVVMLLSAHILLNVCSPAKINWFMALVDDDKRGRFTALKEIVSLLGGMIFSFVVGIIIDSCEASGNLYGAFIFCAIGVIGLTVIDTAVLLLAKEKKPERVEHVPVLKMAGEIVRDKKIFKVILISVLWYVALYSTYPFYGTYTIKELGFSMTFISILTAANAIARSLASRPLGRYADKHSLREC
;
A
#
# COMPACT_ATOMS: atom_id res chain seq x y z
N MET A 1 -28.03 11.02 24.86
CA MET A 1 -27.09 10.37 23.87
C MET A 1 -26.03 11.40 23.52
N GLU A 2 -24.85 11.25 24.05
CA GLU A 2 -23.73 12.12 23.70
C GLU A 2 -23.37 11.90 22.23
N LYS A 3 -23.38 12.98 21.46
CA LYS A 3 -23.15 12.91 20.00
C LYS A 3 -21.70 12.50 19.77
N ASP A 4 -21.46 11.32 19.23
CA ASP A 4 -20.12 10.81 18.94
C ASP A 4 -19.40 11.75 17.96
N ILE A 5 -18.57 12.62 18.52
CA ILE A 5 -17.88 13.72 17.84
C ILE A 5 -16.88 13.21 16.78
N TYR A 6 -16.43 11.96 16.90
CA TYR A 6 -15.41 11.37 16.04
C TYR A 6 -15.96 10.40 14.98
N LYS A 7 -17.28 10.17 14.94
CA LYS A 7 -17.91 9.26 13.97
C LYS A 7 -17.53 9.61 12.52
N SER A 8 -17.65 10.89 12.15
CA SER A 8 -17.26 11.36 10.81
C SER A 8 -15.77 11.12 10.52
N SER A 9 -14.89 11.37 11.48
CA SER A 9 -13.45 11.18 11.31
C SER A 9 -13.08 9.71 11.12
N ARG A 10 -13.80 8.78 11.76
CA ARG A 10 -13.62 7.34 11.53
C ARG A 10 -14.05 6.91 10.12
N VAL A 11 -15.14 7.50 9.60
CA VAL A 11 -15.54 7.29 8.20
C VAL A 11 -14.47 7.85 7.25
N CYS A 12 -13.95 9.05 7.52
CA CYS A 12 -12.83 9.61 6.77
C CYS A 12 -11.63 8.67 6.71
N ASN A 13 -11.28 7.98 7.82
CA ASN A 13 -10.20 7.00 7.83
C ASN A 13 -10.47 5.81 6.89
N ILE A 14 -11.69 5.26 6.92
CA ILE A 14 -12.05 4.14 6.05
C ILE A 14 -11.92 4.54 4.58
N VAL A 15 -12.43 5.72 4.22
CA VAL A 15 -12.34 6.24 2.85
C VAL A 15 -10.88 6.48 2.44
N SER A 16 -10.11 7.15 3.31
CA SER A 16 -8.68 7.40 3.06
C SER A 16 -7.88 6.11 2.85
N ALA A 17 -8.11 5.09 3.69
CA ALA A 17 -7.45 3.80 3.57
C ALA A 17 -7.83 3.06 2.27
N ALA A 18 -9.10 3.13 1.86
CA ALA A 18 -9.55 2.55 0.61
C ALA A 18 -8.91 3.25 -0.60
N VAL A 19 -8.87 4.59 -0.59
CA VAL A 19 -8.25 5.40 -1.65
C VAL A 19 -6.75 5.10 -1.76
N GLU A 20 -6.02 5.10 -0.65
CA GLU A 20 -4.59 4.75 -0.65
C GLU A 20 -4.35 3.34 -1.21
N TYR A 21 -5.21 2.39 -0.85
CA TYR A 21 -5.12 1.03 -1.38
C TYR A 21 -5.36 0.99 -2.90
N PHE A 22 -6.36 1.72 -3.41
CA PHE A 22 -6.65 1.79 -4.86
C PHE A 22 -5.48 2.39 -5.65
N VAL A 23 -4.91 3.48 -5.15
CA VAL A 23 -3.72 4.10 -5.76
C VAL A 23 -2.53 3.12 -5.74
N SER A 24 -2.32 2.40 -4.63
CA SER A 24 -1.22 1.44 -4.52
C SER A 24 -1.33 0.28 -5.52
N LEU A 25 -2.54 -0.18 -5.83
CA LEU A 25 -2.76 -1.26 -6.81
C LEU A 25 -2.23 -0.89 -8.20
N LEU A 26 -2.35 0.38 -8.59
CA LEU A 26 -1.92 0.85 -9.93
C LEU A 26 -0.41 0.90 -10.11
N VAL A 27 0.37 0.95 -9.04
CA VAL A 27 1.84 1.14 -9.09
C VAL A 27 2.63 -0.10 -8.64
N ILE A 28 1.97 -1.26 -8.53
CA ILE A 28 2.60 -2.52 -8.17
C ILE A 28 2.17 -3.65 -9.14
N GLY A 29 2.89 -4.76 -9.09
CA GLY A 29 2.53 -6.00 -9.79
C GLY A 29 2.32 -5.82 -11.29
N ALA A 30 1.20 -6.31 -11.79
CA ALA A 30 0.89 -6.32 -13.23
C ALA A 30 0.71 -4.91 -13.83
N TYR A 31 0.13 -3.97 -13.08
CA TYR A 31 -0.04 -2.59 -13.54
C TYR A 31 1.30 -1.90 -13.80
N LEU A 32 2.24 -2.02 -12.86
CA LEU A 32 3.59 -1.48 -13.02
C LEU A 32 4.32 -2.19 -14.17
N ALA A 33 4.21 -3.52 -14.25
CA ALA A 33 4.84 -4.31 -15.32
C ALA A 33 4.30 -3.91 -16.71
N LYS A 34 2.99 -3.68 -16.84
CA LYS A 34 2.38 -3.21 -18.09
C LYS A 34 2.91 -1.85 -18.51
N LEU A 35 2.98 -0.91 -17.54
CA LEU A 35 3.47 0.44 -17.77
C LEU A 35 4.96 0.46 -18.15
N THR A 36 5.81 -0.24 -17.42
CA THR A 36 7.26 -0.30 -17.71
C THR A 36 7.58 -1.01 -19.02
N SER A 37 6.82 -2.07 -19.34
CA SER A 37 6.92 -2.79 -20.61
C SER A 37 6.61 -1.89 -21.81
N ALA A 38 5.53 -1.09 -21.73
CA ALA A 38 5.10 -0.18 -22.81
C ALA A 38 6.15 0.87 -23.18
N ILE A 39 7.02 1.25 -22.24
CA ILE A 39 8.09 2.25 -22.45
C ILE A 39 9.48 1.65 -22.61
N GLY A 40 9.57 0.31 -22.67
CA GLY A 40 10.81 -0.41 -22.93
C GLY A 40 11.79 -0.45 -21.73
N ILE A 41 11.30 -0.31 -20.49
CA ILE A 41 12.13 -0.53 -19.30
C ILE A 41 12.40 -2.03 -19.15
N PRO A 42 13.66 -2.44 -18.90
CA PRO A 42 14.03 -3.86 -18.73
C PRO A 42 13.32 -4.50 -17.54
N ASP A 43 13.01 -5.79 -17.64
CA ASP A 43 12.29 -6.55 -16.61
C ASP A 43 13.05 -6.63 -15.28
N ALA A 44 14.37 -6.71 -15.34
CA ALA A 44 15.22 -6.65 -14.15
C ALA A 44 15.01 -5.34 -13.37
N VAL A 45 14.90 -4.21 -14.09
CA VAL A 45 14.63 -2.90 -13.47
C VAL A 45 13.22 -2.84 -12.92
N THR A 46 12.23 -3.39 -13.64
CA THR A 46 10.84 -3.49 -13.14
C THR A 46 10.78 -4.29 -11.83
N GLY A 47 11.53 -5.38 -11.72
CA GLY A 47 11.67 -6.14 -10.47
C GLY A 47 12.26 -5.30 -9.32
N ILE A 48 13.31 -4.50 -9.61
CA ILE A 48 13.89 -3.56 -8.63
C ILE A 48 12.85 -2.51 -8.19
N LEU A 49 12.12 -1.91 -9.13
CA LEU A 49 11.08 -0.93 -8.83
C LEU A 49 9.99 -1.52 -7.93
N THR A 50 9.56 -2.75 -8.18
CA THR A 50 8.58 -3.46 -7.35
C THR A 50 9.10 -3.71 -5.93
N SER A 51 10.41 -3.96 -5.76
CA SER A 51 11.01 -4.19 -4.43
C SER A 51 11.11 -2.94 -3.56
N PHE A 52 10.88 -1.73 -4.11
CA PHE A 52 10.82 -0.49 -3.33
C PHE A 52 9.70 -0.48 -2.28
N VAL A 53 8.66 -1.25 -2.47
CA VAL A 53 7.64 -1.50 -1.44
C VAL A 53 8.28 -2.02 -0.16
N SER A 54 9.14 -3.03 -0.28
CA SER A 54 9.83 -3.66 0.85
C SER A 54 10.92 -2.75 1.43
N LEU A 55 11.66 -2.04 0.58
CA LEU A 55 12.67 -1.09 1.01
C LEU A 55 12.02 0.05 1.84
N GLY A 56 10.83 0.49 1.44
CA GLY A 56 10.06 1.50 2.16
C GLY A 56 9.80 1.14 3.63
N PHE A 57 9.56 -0.15 3.95
CA PHE A 57 9.36 -0.58 5.34
C PHE A 57 10.56 -0.27 6.26
N GLY A 58 11.79 -0.28 5.74
CA GLY A 58 12.97 0.14 6.50
C GLY A 58 12.89 1.58 7.00
N PHE A 59 12.26 2.45 6.22
CA PHE A 59 12.08 3.87 6.58
C PHE A 59 10.95 4.11 7.59
N GLN A 60 10.11 3.11 7.87
CA GLN A 60 9.03 3.20 8.85
C GLN A 60 9.55 3.52 10.27
N LEU A 61 10.78 3.11 10.57
CA LEU A 61 11.43 3.43 11.85
C LEU A 61 11.62 4.93 12.06
N PHE A 62 11.80 5.71 10.99
CA PHE A 62 11.92 7.17 11.09
C PHE A 62 10.64 7.87 11.56
N ALA A 63 9.48 7.23 11.37
CA ALA A 63 8.21 7.75 11.88
C ALA A 63 8.21 7.95 13.41
N ILE A 64 8.96 7.12 14.15
CA ILE A 64 9.06 7.21 15.62
C ILE A 64 9.57 8.59 16.06
N PHE A 65 10.52 9.16 15.29
CA PHE A 65 11.07 10.49 15.59
C PHE A 65 10.11 11.63 15.27
N LEU A 66 9.14 11.39 14.39
CA LEU A 66 8.18 12.40 13.92
C LEU A 66 6.90 12.43 14.77
N ILE A 67 6.47 11.28 15.31
CA ILE A 67 5.19 11.13 16.02
C ILE A 67 5.19 11.86 17.38
N ASN A 68 6.33 11.92 18.07
CA ASN A 68 6.39 12.29 19.50
C ASN A 68 6.29 13.79 19.81
N LYS A 69 6.22 14.71 18.83
CA LYS A 69 6.43 16.14 19.14
C LYS A 69 5.38 17.12 18.63
N ARG A 70 4.49 16.74 17.70
CA ARG A 70 3.55 17.69 17.04
C ARG A 70 2.25 17.03 16.61
N PRO A 71 1.17 17.81 16.42
CA PRO A 71 -0.03 17.33 15.73
C PRO A 71 0.35 16.74 14.38
N VAL A 72 -0.14 15.52 14.11
CA VAL A 72 0.31 14.76 12.94
C VAL A 72 -0.50 15.07 11.67
N LYS A 73 -1.73 15.53 11.80
CA LYS A 73 -2.67 15.78 10.71
C LYS A 73 -2.05 16.53 9.53
N ARG A 74 -1.40 17.68 9.79
CA ARG A 74 -0.89 18.55 8.72
C ARG A 74 0.20 17.87 7.89
N TRP A 75 1.23 17.37 8.56
CA TRP A 75 2.35 16.78 7.83
C TRP A 75 1.99 15.42 7.21
N VAL A 76 1.12 14.63 7.87
CA VAL A 76 0.58 13.38 7.29
C VAL A 76 -0.18 13.69 6.01
N THR A 77 -1.09 14.69 6.01
CA THR A 77 -1.83 15.06 4.81
C THR A 77 -0.89 15.52 3.68
N VAL A 78 0.09 16.37 3.97
CA VAL A 78 1.04 16.84 2.96
C VAL A 78 1.86 15.68 2.39
N MET A 79 2.38 14.80 3.23
CA MET A 79 3.15 13.63 2.77
C MET A 79 2.31 12.66 1.96
N SER A 80 1.05 12.42 2.35
CA SER A 80 0.11 11.59 1.57
C SER A 80 -0.15 12.19 0.18
N VAL A 81 -0.35 13.51 0.09
CA VAL A 81 -0.52 14.19 -1.21
C VAL A 81 0.72 14.04 -2.08
N ILE A 82 1.91 14.32 -1.55
CA ILE A 82 3.17 14.20 -2.31
C ILE A 82 3.39 12.75 -2.77
N ASN A 83 3.15 11.78 -1.88
CA ASN A 83 3.23 10.36 -2.21
C ASN A 83 2.34 10.01 -3.41
N GLN A 84 1.05 10.36 -3.36
CA GLN A 84 0.09 10.01 -4.40
C GLN A 84 0.37 10.79 -5.70
N LEU A 85 0.83 12.04 -5.62
CA LEU A 85 1.28 12.78 -6.81
C LEU A 85 2.52 12.15 -7.46
N CYS A 86 3.47 11.63 -6.68
CA CYS A 86 4.58 10.86 -7.23
C CYS A 86 4.07 9.63 -7.99
N PHE A 87 3.06 8.92 -7.49
CA PHE A 87 2.43 7.81 -8.19
C PHE A 87 1.68 8.25 -9.46
N ALA A 88 0.99 9.40 -9.44
CA ALA A 88 0.36 9.93 -10.64
C ALA A 88 1.38 10.28 -11.73
N LEU A 89 2.50 10.90 -11.35
CA LEU A 89 3.57 11.29 -12.27
C LEU A 89 4.21 10.10 -12.99
N VAL A 90 4.28 8.92 -12.36
CA VAL A 90 4.74 7.69 -13.01
C VAL A 90 3.96 7.38 -14.28
N TYR A 91 2.65 7.63 -14.30
CA TYR A 91 1.78 7.45 -15.46
C TYR A 91 1.89 8.56 -16.51
N VAL A 92 2.51 9.70 -16.16
CA VAL A 92 2.72 10.83 -17.09
C VAL A 92 4.08 10.72 -17.80
N ILE A 93 5.07 10.06 -17.18
CA ILE A 93 6.43 9.90 -17.75
C ILE A 93 6.46 9.32 -19.17
N PRO A 94 5.59 8.33 -19.55
CA PRO A 94 5.57 7.78 -20.91
C PRO A 94 5.40 8.82 -22.02
N PHE A 95 4.73 9.95 -21.74
CA PHE A 95 4.41 11.00 -22.72
C PHE A 95 5.57 11.95 -23.03
N PHE A 96 6.62 11.93 -22.24
CA PHE A 96 7.80 12.76 -22.52
C PHE A 96 8.67 12.10 -23.61
N GLU A 97 9.08 12.87 -24.61
CA GLU A 97 10.00 12.46 -25.67
C GLU A 97 11.45 12.49 -25.20
N ILE A 98 11.76 11.67 -24.19
CA ILE A 98 13.09 11.53 -23.59
C ILE A 98 13.56 10.08 -23.69
N SER A 99 14.87 9.86 -23.55
CA SER A 99 15.43 8.51 -23.64
C SER A 99 14.89 7.58 -22.55
N THR A 100 14.79 6.28 -22.86
CA THR A 100 14.35 5.25 -21.89
C THR A 100 15.20 5.26 -20.62
N ALA A 101 16.50 5.54 -20.71
CA ALA A 101 17.37 5.66 -19.55
C ALA A 101 16.92 6.79 -18.61
N VAL A 102 16.58 7.96 -19.14
CA VAL A 102 16.09 9.10 -18.36
C VAL A 102 14.70 8.79 -17.77
N LYS A 103 13.80 8.17 -18.56
CA LYS A 103 12.50 7.69 -18.04
C LYS A 103 12.71 6.74 -16.85
N THR A 104 13.63 5.80 -16.95
CA THR A 104 13.96 4.85 -15.87
C THR A 104 14.40 5.58 -14.59
N VAL A 105 15.28 6.59 -14.71
CA VAL A 105 15.70 7.38 -13.55
C VAL A 105 14.50 8.08 -12.89
N PHE A 106 13.60 8.67 -13.68
CA PHE A 106 12.38 9.28 -13.14
C PHE A 106 11.48 8.24 -12.43
N PHE A 107 11.31 7.04 -12.98
CA PHE A 107 10.59 5.95 -12.32
C PHE A 107 11.21 5.58 -10.98
N VAL A 108 12.54 5.41 -10.94
CA VAL A 108 13.27 5.12 -9.70
C VAL A 108 13.03 6.21 -8.66
N VAL A 109 13.23 7.47 -9.03
CA VAL A 109 13.09 8.60 -8.09
C VAL A 109 11.65 8.73 -7.59
N MET A 110 10.65 8.69 -8.49
CA MET A 110 9.25 8.87 -8.11
C MET A 110 8.74 7.73 -7.25
N LEU A 111 8.97 6.46 -7.64
CA LEU A 111 8.50 5.30 -6.90
C LEU A 111 9.22 5.16 -5.55
N LEU A 112 10.53 5.35 -5.51
CA LEU A 112 11.28 5.29 -4.26
C LEU A 112 10.81 6.36 -3.28
N SER A 113 10.71 7.61 -3.73
CA SER A 113 10.22 8.72 -2.92
C SER A 113 8.81 8.46 -2.41
N ALA A 114 7.92 7.98 -3.27
CA ALA A 114 6.56 7.65 -2.91
C ALA A 114 6.51 6.57 -1.82
N HIS A 115 7.21 5.45 -1.99
CA HIS A 115 7.22 4.37 -0.99
C HIS A 115 7.86 4.79 0.33
N ILE A 116 8.91 5.62 0.31
CA ILE A 116 9.50 6.18 1.54
C ILE A 116 8.46 7.05 2.26
N LEU A 117 7.84 8.01 1.57
CA LEU A 117 6.84 8.91 2.15
C LEU A 117 5.65 8.14 2.73
N LEU A 118 5.13 7.14 2.00
CA LEU A 118 4.04 6.28 2.46
C LEU A 118 4.40 5.58 3.77
N ASN A 119 5.58 4.97 3.84
CA ASN A 119 5.98 4.18 5.00
C ASN A 119 6.35 5.05 6.21
N VAL A 120 6.94 6.21 6.01
CA VAL A 120 7.19 7.19 7.08
C VAL A 120 5.88 7.77 7.63
N CYS A 121 4.88 7.96 6.76
CA CYS A 121 3.59 8.54 7.13
C CYS A 121 2.66 7.53 7.83
N SER A 122 2.71 6.26 7.43
CA SER A 122 1.76 5.22 7.82
C SER A 122 1.61 5.03 9.34
N PRO A 123 2.67 4.90 10.17
CA PRO A 123 2.52 4.73 11.62
C PRO A 123 1.85 5.92 12.30
N ALA A 124 2.18 7.14 11.86
CA ALA A 124 1.57 8.35 12.40
C ALA A 124 0.08 8.44 12.05
N LYS A 125 -0.28 8.09 10.82
CA LYS A 125 -1.67 8.01 10.37
C LYS A 125 -2.47 6.97 11.14
N ILE A 126 -1.91 5.77 11.34
CA ILE A 126 -2.52 4.72 12.15
C ILE A 126 -2.76 5.20 13.59
N ASN A 127 -1.75 5.76 14.23
CA ASN A 127 -1.87 6.27 15.59
C ASN A 127 -2.91 7.38 15.70
N TRP A 128 -2.91 8.34 14.77
CA TRP A 128 -3.91 9.41 14.73
C TRP A 128 -5.33 8.85 14.74
N PHE A 129 -5.63 7.94 13.83
CA PHE A 129 -7.00 7.45 13.68
C PHE A 129 -7.38 6.43 14.75
N MET A 130 -6.44 5.61 15.25
CA MET A 130 -6.72 4.67 16.35
C MET A 130 -7.00 5.40 17.68
N ALA A 131 -6.45 6.60 17.88
CA ALA A 131 -6.80 7.45 19.02
C ALA A 131 -8.26 7.95 19.00
N LEU A 132 -8.93 7.86 17.86
CA LEU A 132 -10.37 8.25 17.69
C LEU A 132 -11.32 7.06 17.86
N VAL A 133 -10.81 5.87 18.12
CA VAL A 133 -11.58 4.63 18.27
C VAL A 133 -11.41 4.09 19.68
N ASP A 134 -12.52 3.75 20.33
CA ASP A 134 -12.51 3.10 21.65
C ASP A 134 -11.74 1.77 21.60
N ASP A 135 -11.00 1.44 22.64
CA ASP A 135 -10.10 0.29 22.68
C ASP A 135 -10.80 -1.04 22.40
N ASP A 136 -12.01 -1.22 22.93
CA ASP A 136 -12.86 -2.38 22.72
C ASP A 136 -13.39 -2.54 21.29
N LYS A 137 -13.34 -1.48 20.47
CA LYS A 137 -13.85 -1.43 19.09
C LYS A 137 -12.76 -1.41 18.02
N ARG A 138 -11.48 -1.30 18.41
CA ARG A 138 -10.34 -1.17 17.46
C ARG A 138 -10.25 -2.34 16.49
N GLY A 139 -10.40 -3.57 16.97
CA GLY A 139 -10.37 -4.76 16.12
C GLY A 139 -11.47 -4.76 15.07
N ARG A 140 -12.72 -4.48 15.51
CA ARG A 140 -13.87 -4.41 14.59
C ARG A 140 -13.73 -3.28 13.57
N PHE A 141 -13.21 -2.14 14.00
CA PHE A 141 -12.98 -0.99 13.12
C PHE A 141 -11.92 -1.29 12.07
N THR A 142 -10.79 -1.88 12.47
CA THR A 142 -9.71 -2.30 11.55
C THR A 142 -10.21 -3.31 10.55
N ALA A 143 -10.96 -4.33 10.99
CA ALA A 143 -11.55 -5.31 10.09
C ALA A 143 -12.52 -4.68 9.08
N LEU A 144 -13.36 -3.75 9.50
CA LEU A 144 -14.27 -3.03 8.59
C LEU A 144 -13.49 -2.21 7.56
N LYS A 145 -12.46 -1.48 7.99
CA LYS A 145 -11.58 -0.71 7.10
C LYS A 145 -10.92 -1.61 6.05
N GLU A 146 -10.38 -2.75 6.45
CA GLU A 146 -9.76 -3.70 5.54
C GLU A 146 -10.77 -4.30 4.56
N ILE A 147 -11.94 -4.72 5.03
CA ILE A 147 -13.00 -5.26 4.16
C ILE A 147 -13.39 -4.24 3.08
N VAL A 148 -13.62 -2.98 3.46
CA VAL A 148 -13.97 -1.92 2.50
C VAL A 148 -12.85 -1.68 1.49
N SER A 149 -11.59 -1.62 1.96
CA SER A 149 -10.44 -1.44 1.08
C SER A 149 -10.26 -2.61 0.12
N LEU A 150 -10.35 -3.85 0.59
CA LEU A 150 -10.17 -5.05 -0.23
C LEU A 150 -11.30 -5.21 -1.25
N LEU A 151 -12.56 -5.14 -0.83
CA LEU A 151 -13.69 -5.29 -1.74
C LEU A 151 -13.76 -4.14 -2.75
N GLY A 152 -13.55 -2.91 -2.29
CA GLY A 152 -13.45 -1.76 -3.17
C GLY A 152 -12.29 -1.87 -4.15
N GLY A 153 -11.12 -2.32 -3.68
CA GLY A 153 -9.94 -2.55 -4.53
C GLY A 153 -10.13 -3.63 -5.58
N MET A 154 -10.87 -4.71 -5.27
CA MET A 154 -11.23 -5.74 -6.25
C MET A 154 -12.06 -5.15 -7.38
N ILE A 155 -13.12 -4.41 -7.05
CA ILE A 155 -14.00 -3.75 -8.04
C ILE A 155 -13.18 -2.72 -8.83
N PHE A 156 -12.41 -1.88 -8.16
CA PHE A 156 -11.56 -0.88 -8.79
C PHE A 156 -10.55 -1.51 -9.76
N SER A 157 -9.80 -2.52 -9.32
CA SER A 157 -8.83 -3.22 -10.16
C SER A 157 -9.49 -3.87 -11.38
N PHE A 158 -10.67 -4.48 -11.21
CA PHE A 158 -11.41 -5.09 -12.31
C PHE A 158 -11.85 -4.05 -13.34
N VAL A 159 -12.42 -2.92 -12.90
CA VAL A 159 -12.84 -1.82 -13.80
C VAL A 159 -11.64 -1.24 -14.55
N VAL A 160 -10.55 -0.94 -13.84
CA VAL A 160 -9.33 -0.41 -14.48
C VAL A 160 -8.72 -1.44 -15.44
N GLY A 161 -8.75 -2.73 -15.09
CA GLY A 161 -8.29 -3.81 -15.97
C GLY A 161 -9.04 -3.84 -17.30
N ILE A 162 -10.39 -3.77 -17.26
CA ILE A 162 -11.22 -3.70 -18.48
C ILE A 162 -10.86 -2.46 -19.33
N ILE A 163 -10.66 -1.31 -18.70
CA ILE A 163 -10.32 -0.07 -19.41
C ILE A 163 -8.97 -0.21 -20.11
N ILE A 164 -7.97 -0.74 -19.41
CA ILE A 164 -6.64 -0.93 -20.01
C ILE A 164 -6.70 -1.91 -21.18
N ASP A 165 -7.36 -3.06 -21.02
CA ASP A 165 -7.50 -4.07 -22.08
C ASP A 165 -8.26 -3.52 -23.28
N SER A 166 -9.33 -2.73 -23.06
CA SER A 166 -10.11 -2.09 -24.13
C SER A 166 -9.30 -1.04 -24.89
N CYS A 167 -8.53 -0.23 -24.17
CA CYS A 167 -7.63 0.75 -24.78
C CYS A 167 -6.50 0.08 -25.56
N GLU A 168 -5.95 -1.01 -25.06
CA GLU A 168 -4.93 -1.79 -25.76
C GLU A 168 -5.47 -2.42 -27.03
N ALA A 169 -6.67 -3.03 -27.00
CA ALA A 169 -7.34 -3.61 -28.15
C ALA A 169 -7.65 -2.57 -29.24
N SER A 170 -7.89 -1.31 -28.85
CA SER A 170 -8.07 -0.19 -29.79
C SER A 170 -6.76 0.46 -30.26
N GLY A 171 -5.60 -0.06 -29.83
CA GLY A 171 -4.28 0.51 -30.17
C GLY A 171 -3.94 1.79 -29.41
N ASN A 172 -4.73 2.18 -28.41
CA ASN A 172 -4.55 3.41 -27.63
C ASN A 172 -4.16 3.13 -26.17
N LEU A 173 -3.12 2.33 -25.94
CA LEU A 173 -2.63 2.02 -24.58
C LEU A 173 -2.22 3.27 -23.79
N TYR A 174 -1.69 4.28 -24.47
CA TYR A 174 -1.35 5.56 -23.84
C TYR A 174 -2.58 6.28 -23.28
N GLY A 175 -3.75 6.17 -23.94
CA GLY A 175 -5.00 6.68 -23.38
C GLY A 175 -5.37 6.04 -22.04
N ALA A 176 -5.10 4.76 -21.85
CA ALA A 176 -5.27 4.10 -20.54
C ALA A 176 -4.35 4.69 -19.47
N PHE A 177 -3.11 5.05 -19.82
CA PHE A 177 -2.18 5.67 -18.86
C PHE A 177 -2.64 7.06 -18.44
N ILE A 178 -3.18 7.87 -19.36
CA ILE A 178 -3.82 9.15 -19.02
C ILE A 178 -4.99 8.93 -18.08
N PHE A 179 -5.84 7.96 -18.38
CA PHE A 179 -6.97 7.61 -17.51
C PHE A 179 -6.48 7.24 -16.08
N CYS A 180 -5.44 6.42 -15.97
CA CYS A 180 -4.85 6.07 -14.66
C CYS A 180 -4.28 7.31 -13.96
N ALA A 181 -3.56 8.19 -14.66
CA ALA A 181 -3.02 9.43 -14.09
C ALA A 181 -4.13 10.34 -13.53
N ILE A 182 -5.17 10.59 -14.31
CA ILE A 182 -6.34 11.39 -13.91
C ILE A 182 -7.06 10.71 -12.75
N GLY A 183 -7.22 9.38 -12.78
CA GLY A 183 -7.81 8.59 -11.72
C GLY A 183 -7.05 8.73 -10.39
N VAL A 184 -5.72 8.62 -10.41
CA VAL A 184 -4.88 8.82 -9.22
C VAL A 184 -4.99 10.24 -8.70
N ILE A 185 -4.98 11.26 -9.57
CA ILE A 185 -5.15 12.66 -9.17
C ILE A 185 -6.54 12.87 -8.52
N GLY A 186 -7.60 12.34 -9.12
CA GLY A 186 -8.95 12.41 -8.55
C GLY A 186 -9.05 11.74 -7.18
N LEU A 187 -8.45 10.55 -7.04
CA LEU A 187 -8.36 9.86 -5.75
C LEU A 187 -7.54 10.66 -4.72
N THR A 188 -6.46 11.31 -5.15
CA THR A 188 -5.64 12.20 -4.29
C THR A 188 -6.46 13.38 -3.76
N VAL A 189 -7.29 13.97 -4.59
CA VAL A 189 -8.20 15.07 -4.17
C VAL A 189 -9.19 14.57 -3.13
N ILE A 190 -9.79 13.40 -3.32
CA ILE A 190 -10.71 12.77 -2.36
C ILE A 190 -9.99 12.50 -1.05
N ASP A 191 -8.81 11.86 -1.08
CA ASP A 191 -8.03 11.55 0.13
C ASP A 191 -7.67 12.83 0.90
N THR A 192 -7.19 13.84 0.19
CA THR A 192 -6.88 15.15 0.77
C THR A 192 -8.08 15.76 1.47
N ALA A 193 -9.24 15.76 0.82
CA ALA A 193 -10.47 16.31 1.38
C ALA A 193 -10.89 15.57 2.67
N VAL A 194 -10.87 14.24 2.67
CA VAL A 194 -11.26 13.47 3.86
C VAL A 194 -10.24 13.59 4.99
N LEU A 195 -8.93 13.70 4.71
CA LEU A 195 -7.91 13.94 5.73
C LEU A 195 -8.05 15.35 6.34
N LEU A 196 -8.36 16.36 5.53
CA LEU A 196 -8.64 17.72 6.02
C LEU A 196 -9.91 17.82 6.86
N LEU A 197 -10.94 17.04 6.56
CA LEU A 197 -12.19 16.99 7.33
C LEU A 197 -12.05 16.20 8.63
N ALA A 198 -11.13 15.23 8.70
CA ALA A 198 -10.93 14.41 9.89
C ALA A 198 -10.42 15.26 11.06
N LYS A 199 -10.97 15.01 12.25
CA LYS A 199 -10.51 15.64 13.50
C LYS A 199 -9.29 14.91 14.04
N GLU A 200 -8.47 15.62 14.79
CA GLU A 200 -7.31 15.07 15.50
C GLU A 200 -7.54 15.22 17.01
N LYS A 201 -7.35 14.15 17.77
CA LYS A 201 -7.31 14.20 19.24
C LYS A 201 -5.92 14.70 19.64
N LYS A 202 -5.85 15.61 20.61
CA LYS A 202 -4.54 16.07 21.13
C LYS A 202 -3.73 14.84 21.57
N PRO A 203 -2.47 14.72 21.13
CA PRO A 203 -1.65 13.58 21.52
C PRO A 203 -1.47 13.59 23.05
N GLU A 204 -1.77 12.48 23.69
CA GLU A 204 -1.33 12.23 25.05
C GLU A 204 0.19 12.12 25.02
N ARG A 205 0.89 12.74 25.97
CA ARG A 205 2.36 12.64 26.06
C ARG A 205 2.73 11.17 26.21
N VAL A 206 3.24 10.58 25.15
CA VAL A 206 3.84 9.25 25.23
C VAL A 206 5.21 9.41 25.90
N GLU A 207 5.46 8.67 26.97
CA GLU A 207 6.77 8.62 27.59
C GLU A 207 7.83 8.21 26.55
N HIS A 208 9.01 8.81 26.67
CA HIS A 208 10.13 8.53 25.77
C HIS A 208 10.54 7.05 25.89
N VAL A 209 10.11 6.24 24.96
CA VAL A 209 10.54 4.83 24.87
C VAL A 209 11.94 4.80 24.24
N PRO A 210 12.95 4.29 24.91
CA PRO A 210 14.31 4.20 24.38
C PRO A 210 14.39 3.07 23.34
N VAL A 211 14.05 3.40 22.08
CA VAL A 211 13.93 2.46 20.95
C VAL A 211 15.18 1.58 20.77
N LEU A 212 16.38 2.18 20.90
CA LEU A 212 17.66 1.45 20.80
C LEU A 212 17.86 0.43 21.94
N LYS A 213 17.38 0.75 23.14
CA LYS A 213 17.45 -0.19 24.26
C LYS A 213 16.50 -1.36 24.05
N MET A 214 15.27 -1.08 23.64
CA MET A 214 14.30 -2.14 23.28
C MET A 214 14.78 -3.03 22.13
N ALA A 215 15.37 -2.46 21.08
CA ALA A 215 15.94 -3.23 19.98
C ALA A 215 17.07 -4.17 20.48
N GLY A 216 17.92 -3.69 21.39
CA GLY A 216 18.96 -4.50 22.03
C GLY A 216 18.41 -5.65 22.89
N GLU A 217 17.32 -5.42 23.62
CA GLU A 217 16.64 -6.45 24.42
C GLU A 217 15.98 -7.51 23.53
N ILE A 218 15.34 -7.10 22.44
CA ILE A 218 14.72 -8.00 21.44
C ILE A 218 15.78 -8.94 20.83
N VAL A 219 16.93 -8.42 20.41
CA VAL A 219 18.00 -9.22 19.79
C VAL A 219 18.64 -10.19 20.79
N ARG A 220 18.64 -9.84 22.09
CA ARG A 220 19.19 -10.71 23.16
C ARG A 220 18.26 -11.87 23.52
N ASP A 221 16.96 -11.74 23.31
CA ASP A 221 16.03 -12.86 23.56
C ASP A 221 16.12 -13.89 22.43
N LYS A 222 16.70 -15.06 22.76
CA LYS A 222 16.90 -16.17 21.81
C LYS A 222 15.59 -16.67 21.17
N LYS A 223 14.44 -16.55 21.87
CA LYS A 223 13.14 -16.99 21.33
C LYS A 223 12.68 -16.00 20.27
N ILE A 224 12.72 -14.71 20.59
CA ILE A 224 12.34 -13.64 19.65
C ILE A 224 13.29 -13.65 18.46
N PHE A 225 14.59 -13.79 18.67
CA PHE A 225 15.59 -13.86 17.59
C PHE A 225 15.33 -15.01 16.61
N LYS A 226 14.95 -16.21 17.09
CA LYS A 226 14.58 -17.34 16.21
C LYS A 226 13.37 -17.02 15.35
N VAL A 227 12.34 -16.39 15.91
CA VAL A 227 11.14 -15.98 15.15
C VAL A 227 11.52 -14.95 14.09
N ILE A 228 12.34 -13.96 14.42
CA ILE A 228 12.85 -12.97 13.46
C ILE A 228 13.63 -13.66 12.35
N LEU A 229 14.54 -14.60 12.68
CA LEU A 229 15.34 -15.30 11.67
C LEU A 229 14.46 -16.10 10.70
N ILE A 230 13.47 -16.84 11.20
CA ILE A 230 12.52 -17.59 10.37
C ILE A 230 11.73 -16.62 9.47
N SER A 231 11.26 -15.50 10.03
CA SER A 231 10.56 -14.47 9.25
C SER A 231 11.44 -13.88 8.15
N VAL A 232 12.70 -13.57 8.45
CA VAL A 232 13.65 -13.07 7.45
C VAL A 232 13.85 -14.07 6.32
N LEU A 233 14.09 -15.35 6.64
CA LEU A 233 14.24 -16.40 5.63
C LEU A 233 12.98 -16.56 4.77
N TRP A 234 11.81 -16.52 5.38
CA TRP A 234 10.53 -16.53 4.67
C TRP A 234 10.40 -15.35 3.70
N TYR A 235 10.67 -14.14 4.17
CA TYR A 235 10.59 -12.95 3.34
C TYR A 235 11.64 -12.93 2.22
N VAL A 236 12.86 -13.42 2.47
CA VAL A 236 13.88 -13.57 1.41
C VAL A 236 13.38 -14.51 0.33
N ALA A 237 12.82 -15.68 0.69
CA ALA A 237 12.27 -16.63 -0.27
C ALA A 237 11.09 -16.01 -1.07
N LEU A 238 10.16 -15.36 -0.38
CA LEU A 238 8.98 -14.73 -1.00
C LEU A 238 9.39 -13.60 -1.96
N TYR A 239 10.22 -12.67 -1.53
CA TYR A 239 10.59 -11.49 -2.32
C TYR A 239 11.67 -11.78 -3.38
N SER A 240 12.23 -12.98 -3.43
CA SER A 240 13.07 -13.40 -4.56
C SER A 240 12.28 -13.57 -5.86
N THR A 241 11.00 -13.94 -5.77
CA THR A 241 10.15 -14.23 -6.93
C THR A 241 9.00 -13.22 -7.11
N TYR A 242 8.41 -12.75 -6.02
CA TYR A 242 7.24 -11.90 -6.02
C TYR A 242 7.37 -10.63 -6.88
N PRO A 243 8.51 -9.91 -6.91
CA PRO A 243 8.67 -8.71 -7.73
C PRO A 243 8.52 -8.96 -9.24
N PHE A 244 8.81 -10.17 -9.71
CA PHE A 244 8.74 -10.53 -11.12
C PHE A 244 7.40 -11.14 -11.55
N TYR A 245 6.51 -11.41 -10.59
CA TYR A 245 5.23 -12.07 -10.87
C TYR A 245 4.37 -11.28 -11.87
N GLY A 246 4.31 -9.95 -11.74
CA GLY A 246 3.57 -9.10 -12.65
C GLY A 246 4.12 -9.14 -14.08
N THR A 247 5.44 -9.07 -14.24
CA THR A 247 6.10 -9.17 -15.54
C THR A 247 5.89 -10.53 -16.19
N TYR A 248 6.03 -11.60 -15.41
CA TYR A 248 5.83 -12.97 -15.87
C TYR A 248 4.40 -13.21 -16.37
N THR A 249 3.40 -12.76 -15.62
CA THR A 249 1.99 -12.95 -16.00
C THR A 249 1.61 -12.19 -17.27
N ILE A 250 2.19 -11.01 -17.49
CA ILE A 250 1.90 -10.20 -18.67
C ILE A 250 2.69 -10.65 -19.90
N LYS A 251 4.01 -10.85 -19.76
CA LYS A 251 4.89 -11.08 -20.91
C LYS A 251 4.97 -12.55 -21.31
N GLU A 252 5.11 -13.45 -20.35
CA GLU A 252 5.30 -14.87 -20.59
C GLU A 252 3.96 -15.61 -20.76
N LEU A 253 2.99 -15.31 -19.88
CA LEU A 253 1.67 -15.95 -19.92
C LEU A 253 0.68 -15.21 -20.83
N GLY A 254 0.94 -13.98 -21.22
CA GLY A 254 0.06 -13.17 -22.09
C GLY A 254 -1.31 -12.88 -21.46
N PHE A 255 -1.41 -12.83 -20.12
CA PHE A 255 -2.69 -12.60 -19.45
C PHE A 255 -3.14 -11.13 -19.62
N SER A 256 -4.44 -10.95 -19.90
CA SER A 256 -5.04 -9.63 -19.89
C SER A 256 -5.12 -9.05 -18.47
N MET A 257 -5.18 -7.74 -18.37
CA MET A 257 -5.30 -7.05 -17.07
C MET A 257 -6.59 -7.42 -16.35
N THR A 258 -7.68 -7.60 -17.09
CA THR A 258 -8.97 -8.08 -16.58
C THR A 258 -8.82 -9.48 -15.97
N PHE A 259 -8.15 -10.41 -16.65
CA PHE A 259 -7.95 -11.77 -16.15
C PHE A 259 -7.09 -11.80 -14.88
N ILE A 260 -6.03 -11.01 -14.83
CA ILE A 260 -5.17 -10.85 -13.64
C ILE A 260 -5.99 -10.29 -12.46
N SER A 261 -6.89 -9.35 -12.71
CA SER A 261 -7.79 -8.80 -11.68
C SER A 261 -8.76 -9.86 -11.15
N ILE A 262 -9.29 -10.73 -12.00
CA ILE A 262 -10.14 -11.87 -11.60
C ILE A 262 -9.35 -12.87 -10.73
N LEU A 263 -8.12 -13.21 -11.13
CA LEU A 263 -7.25 -14.10 -10.34
C LEU A 263 -6.94 -13.51 -8.95
N THR A 264 -6.65 -12.22 -8.88
CA THR A 264 -6.41 -11.51 -7.63
C THR A 264 -7.65 -11.52 -6.74
N ALA A 265 -8.83 -11.30 -7.32
CA ALA A 265 -10.10 -11.39 -6.61
C ALA A 265 -10.38 -12.81 -6.09
N ALA A 266 -10.18 -13.82 -6.93
CA ALA A 266 -10.35 -15.22 -6.54
C ALA A 266 -9.42 -15.61 -5.37
N ASN A 267 -8.15 -15.18 -5.42
CA ASN A 267 -7.19 -15.37 -4.33
C ASN A 267 -7.68 -14.70 -3.03
N ALA A 268 -8.14 -13.44 -3.10
CA ALA A 268 -8.66 -12.72 -1.94
C ALA A 268 -9.89 -13.42 -1.31
N ILE A 269 -10.82 -13.92 -2.14
CA ILE A 269 -11.98 -14.68 -1.70
C ILE A 269 -11.53 -15.99 -1.05
N ALA A 270 -10.66 -16.76 -1.69
CA ALA A 270 -10.14 -18.02 -1.16
C ALA A 270 -9.46 -17.83 0.21
N ARG A 271 -8.62 -16.82 0.34
CA ARG A 271 -7.99 -16.45 1.62
C ARG A 271 -9.02 -16.07 2.69
N SER A 272 -10.05 -15.31 2.34
CA SER A 272 -11.11 -14.91 3.27
C SER A 272 -11.92 -16.11 3.75
N LEU A 273 -12.22 -17.05 2.87
CA LEU A 273 -12.93 -18.29 3.23
C LEU A 273 -12.06 -19.20 4.10
N ALA A 274 -10.76 -19.32 3.80
CA ALA A 274 -9.83 -20.14 4.55
C ALA A 274 -9.49 -19.56 5.93
N SER A 275 -9.51 -18.23 6.09
CA SER A 275 -9.10 -17.57 7.33
C SER A 275 -9.92 -17.95 8.55
N ARG A 276 -11.25 -18.13 8.40
CA ARG A 276 -12.15 -18.49 9.50
C ARG A 276 -11.91 -19.89 10.04
N PRO A 277 -11.86 -20.97 9.23
CA PRO A 277 -11.57 -22.32 9.73
C PRO A 277 -10.15 -22.43 10.29
N LEU A 278 -9.15 -21.79 9.63
CA LEU A 278 -7.77 -21.79 10.11
C LEU A 278 -7.63 -21.06 11.46
N GLY A 279 -8.29 -19.90 11.62
CA GLY A 279 -8.31 -19.19 12.90
C GLY A 279 -8.90 -20.04 14.03
N ARG A 280 -10.05 -20.71 13.78
CA ARG A 280 -10.66 -21.61 14.77
C ARG A 280 -9.78 -22.81 15.11
N TYR A 281 -9.05 -23.31 14.12
CA TYR A 281 -8.11 -24.42 14.33
C TYR A 281 -6.92 -23.95 15.20
N ALA A 282 -6.34 -22.78 14.88
CA ALA A 282 -5.25 -22.18 15.65
C ALA A 282 -5.65 -21.89 17.11
N ASP A 283 -6.87 -21.41 17.34
CA ASP A 283 -7.40 -21.15 18.69
C ASP A 283 -7.53 -22.45 19.52
N LYS A 284 -7.79 -23.60 18.85
CA LYS A 284 -7.96 -24.91 19.54
C LYS A 284 -6.65 -25.66 19.74
N HIS A 285 -5.71 -25.57 18.80
CA HIS A 285 -4.54 -26.47 18.72
C HIS A 285 -3.21 -25.74 18.89
N SER A 286 -3.21 -24.44 19.09
CA SER A 286 -2.06 -23.53 19.08
C SER A 286 -1.52 -23.17 17.68
N LEU A 287 -0.95 -21.99 17.58
CA LEU A 287 -0.28 -21.49 16.35
C LEU A 287 0.90 -22.36 15.89
N ARG A 288 1.42 -23.24 16.76
CA ARG A 288 2.55 -24.11 16.43
C ARG A 288 2.14 -25.34 15.63
N GLU A 289 0.89 -25.73 15.72
CA GLU A 289 0.32 -26.90 15.03
C GLU A 289 -0.43 -26.52 13.73
N CYS A 290 -0.66 -25.22 13.52
CA CYS A 290 -1.16 -24.63 12.30
C CYS A 290 -0.06 -24.44 11.24
#